data_7b0cedee0099dfda6781e12283c74c49
#
_entry.id   7b0cedee0099dfda6781e12283c74c49
#
_cell.length_a   1.000
_cell.length_b   1.000
_cell.length_c   1.000
_cell.angle_alpha   90.00
_cell.angle_beta   90.00
_cell.angle_gamma   90.00
#
_symmetry.space_group_name_H-M   'P 1'
#
loop_
_entity.id
_entity.type
_entity.pdbx_description
1 polymer ?
#
loop_
_entity_poly.entity_id
_entity_poly.type
_entity_poly.pdbx_seq_one_letter_code
_entity_poly.pdbx_strand_id
1 'polypeptide(L)'
;MQIPQDALIPDAKITRYLLIHRPYDDKSNFLAKADFTLENPDDLLVALRQVIQVGEAIEDRTDQYGVYYRVKGLLPGPNGISLKVITIWLHRSIDQQFQFITLVPNKEKTA
;
A
#
# COMPACT_ATOMS: atom_id res chain seq x y z
N MET A 1 0.48 -11.61 12.12
CA MET A 1 1.72 -10.85 12.38
C MET A 1 1.54 -9.42 11.89
N GLN A 2 2.44 -8.55 12.25
CA GLN A 2 2.43 -7.18 11.73
C GLN A 2 3.67 -6.96 10.86
N ILE A 3 3.49 -6.19 9.77
CA ILE A 3 4.63 -5.77 8.94
C ILE A 3 5.43 -4.74 9.77
N PRO A 4 6.78 -4.88 9.83
CA PRO A 4 7.60 -3.92 10.58
C PRO A 4 7.46 -2.49 10.06
N GLN A 5 7.52 -1.52 10.97
CA GLN A 5 7.39 -0.10 10.60
C GLN A 5 8.56 0.41 9.76
N ASP A 6 9.70 -0.29 9.77
CA ASP A 6 10.85 0.03 8.92
C ASP A 6 10.81 -0.68 7.57
N ALA A 7 9.70 -1.31 7.21
CA ALA A 7 9.53 -1.92 5.90
C ALA A 7 9.84 -0.91 4.80
N LEU A 8 10.46 -1.39 3.72
CA LEU A 8 10.88 -0.54 2.62
C LEU A 8 9.67 -0.11 1.80
N ILE A 9 9.52 1.18 1.57
CA ILE A 9 8.53 1.74 0.66
C ILE A 9 9.30 2.57 -0.37
N PRO A 10 9.70 1.98 -1.51
CA PRO A 10 10.51 2.70 -2.49
C PRO A 10 9.78 3.94 -3.03
N ASP A 11 10.48 5.07 -3.11
CA ASP A 11 9.91 6.31 -3.63
C ASP A 11 9.29 6.12 -5.01
N ALA A 12 9.91 5.31 -5.86
CA ALA A 12 9.40 5.05 -7.21
C ALA A 12 8.01 4.39 -7.21
N LYS A 13 7.69 3.60 -6.17
CA LYS A 13 6.34 3.03 -6.04
C LYS A 13 5.30 4.12 -5.80
N ILE A 14 5.66 5.17 -5.09
CA ILE A 14 4.77 6.28 -4.79
C ILE A 14 4.69 7.24 -5.97
N THR A 15 5.84 7.78 -6.41
CA THR A 15 5.88 8.91 -7.34
C THR A 15 5.89 8.50 -8.80
N ARG A 16 6.28 7.27 -9.12
CA ARG A 16 6.38 6.79 -10.51
C ARG A 16 5.41 5.67 -10.85
N TYR A 17 4.61 5.23 -9.90
CA TYR A 17 3.65 4.17 -10.11
C TYR A 17 2.26 4.54 -9.56
N LEU A 18 2.11 4.65 -8.23
CA LEU A 18 0.78 4.81 -7.63
C LEU A 18 0.13 6.15 -7.98
N LEU A 19 0.89 7.24 -7.98
CA LEU A 19 0.36 8.59 -8.18
C LEU A 19 0.43 9.07 -9.62
N ILE A 20 0.95 8.26 -10.54
CA ILE A 20 1.03 8.60 -11.95
C ILE A 20 -0.21 8.06 -12.68
N HIS A 21 -0.88 8.93 -13.46
CA HIS A 21 -1.98 8.49 -14.31
C HIS A 21 -1.46 7.55 -15.40
N ARG A 22 -2.12 6.40 -15.57
CA ARG A 22 -1.71 5.37 -16.51
C ARG A 22 -2.92 4.90 -17.31
N PRO A 23 -2.75 4.51 -18.58
CA PRO A 23 -3.87 3.99 -19.38
C PRO A 23 -4.39 2.64 -18.86
N TYR A 24 -3.52 1.85 -18.20
CA TYR A 24 -3.90 0.55 -17.62
C TYR A 24 -3.44 0.49 -16.17
N ASP A 25 -4.19 -0.23 -15.34
CA ASP A 25 -3.87 -0.45 -13.93
C ASP A 25 -3.60 0.88 -13.20
N ASP A 26 -4.45 1.88 -13.46
CA ASP A 26 -4.30 3.21 -12.89
C ASP A 26 -4.91 3.27 -11.51
N LYS A 27 -4.07 3.55 -10.52
CA LYS A 27 -4.49 3.72 -9.14
C LYS A 27 -4.57 5.19 -8.72
N SER A 28 -4.07 6.10 -9.58
CA SER A 28 -4.01 7.52 -9.25
C SER A 28 -5.39 8.15 -9.09
N ASN A 29 -6.37 7.77 -9.92
CA ASN A 29 -7.72 8.28 -9.80
C ASN A 29 -8.39 7.84 -8.49
N PHE A 30 -8.17 6.58 -8.11
CA PHE A 30 -8.68 6.06 -6.84
C PHE A 30 -8.07 6.84 -5.66
N LEU A 31 -6.75 7.03 -5.68
CA LEU A 31 -6.04 7.72 -4.61
C LEU A 31 -6.39 9.20 -4.55
N ALA A 32 -6.66 9.83 -5.70
CA ALA A 32 -7.06 11.23 -5.77
C ALA A 32 -8.39 11.51 -5.05
N LYS A 33 -9.24 10.51 -4.88
CA LYS A 33 -10.50 10.66 -4.13
C LYS A 33 -10.27 11.10 -2.69
N ALA A 34 -9.13 10.76 -2.12
CA ALA A 34 -8.74 11.15 -0.76
C ALA A 34 -7.63 12.22 -0.78
N ASP A 35 -7.40 12.83 -1.93
CA ASP A 35 -6.43 13.91 -2.13
C ASP A 35 -4.97 13.47 -2.07
N PHE A 36 -4.69 12.20 -2.35
CA PHE A 36 -3.32 11.72 -2.54
C PHE A 36 -2.89 12.03 -3.98
N THR A 37 -1.93 12.93 -4.14
CA THR A 37 -1.46 13.40 -5.45
C THR A 37 0.07 13.49 -5.47
N LEU A 38 0.63 13.78 -6.66
CA LEU A 38 2.07 14.01 -6.80
C LEU A 38 2.57 15.25 -6.05
N GLU A 39 1.67 16.14 -5.64
CA GLU A 39 2.03 17.33 -4.88
C GLU A 39 2.26 17.02 -3.40
N ASN A 40 1.75 15.88 -2.91
CA ASN A 40 1.85 15.50 -1.51
C ASN A 40 2.19 14.01 -1.33
N PRO A 41 3.26 13.50 -1.97
CA PRO A 41 3.57 12.07 -1.92
C PRO A 41 3.84 11.56 -0.51
N ASP A 42 4.35 12.40 0.39
CA ASP A 42 4.64 12.00 1.77
C ASP A 42 3.36 11.67 2.54
N ASP A 43 2.23 12.28 2.19
CA ASP A 43 0.96 11.95 2.84
C ASP A 43 0.56 10.50 2.58
N LEU A 44 0.79 10.01 1.36
CA LEU A 44 0.53 8.61 1.04
C LEU A 44 1.49 7.69 1.79
N LEU A 45 2.76 8.06 1.88
CA LEU A 45 3.76 7.29 2.62
C LEU A 45 3.36 7.12 4.09
N VAL A 46 2.97 8.22 4.74
CA VAL A 46 2.52 8.18 6.12
C VAL A 46 1.28 7.30 6.28
N ALA A 47 0.32 7.43 5.37
CA ALA A 47 -0.91 6.65 5.40
C ALA A 47 -0.64 5.15 5.25
N LEU A 48 0.29 4.76 4.37
CA LEU A 48 0.67 3.35 4.20
C LEU A 48 1.29 2.80 5.48
N ARG A 49 2.14 3.56 6.16
CA ARG A 49 2.72 3.12 7.42
C ARG A 49 1.68 2.96 8.52
N GLN A 50 0.63 3.78 8.51
CA GLN A 50 -0.48 3.62 9.45
C GLN A 50 -1.25 2.32 9.19
N VAL A 51 -1.43 1.93 7.93
CA VAL A 51 -2.11 0.67 7.60
C VAL A 51 -1.38 -0.52 8.23
N ILE A 52 -0.06 -0.58 8.12
CA ILE A 52 0.70 -1.71 8.68
C ILE A 52 0.87 -1.62 10.19
N GLN A 53 0.70 -0.45 10.77
CA GLN A 53 0.77 -0.28 12.22
C GLN A 53 -0.42 -0.94 12.92
N VAL A 54 -1.62 -0.85 12.33
CA VAL A 54 -2.85 -1.38 12.93
C VAL A 54 -3.31 -2.67 12.30
N GLY A 55 -3.01 -2.91 11.02
CA GLY A 55 -3.51 -4.05 10.29
C GLY A 55 -2.72 -5.31 10.52
N GLU A 56 -3.41 -6.45 10.48
CA GLU A 56 -2.77 -7.75 10.56
C GLU A 56 -2.33 -8.21 9.17
N ALA A 57 -1.10 -8.71 9.07
CA ALA A 57 -0.56 -9.26 7.83
C ALA A 57 -0.96 -10.73 7.71
N ILE A 58 -1.60 -11.06 6.59
CA ILE A 58 -2.04 -12.41 6.28
C ILE A 58 -1.23 -12.91 5.09
N GLU A 59 -0.63 -14.09 5.22
CA GLU A 59 0.15 -14.68 4.14
C GLU A 59 -0.75 -14.92 2.93
N ASP A 60 -0.28 -14.52 1.75
CA ASP A 60 -1.04 -14.59 0.51
C ASP A 60 -0.48 -15.68 -0.42
N ARG A 61 0.80 -15.53 -0.81
CA ARG A 61 1.46 -16.47 -1.72
C ARG A 61 2.96 -16.42 -1.54
N THR A 62 3.65 -17.39 -2.14
CA THR A 62 5.12 -17.49 -2.11
C THR A 62 5.61 -17.70 -3.54
N ASP A 63 6.72 -17.05 -3.88
CA ASP A 63 7.42 -17.30 -5.12
C ASP A 63 8.94 -17.21 -4.89
N GLN A 64 9.71 -17.14 -5.99
CA GLN A 64 11.19 -17.11 -5.91
C GLN A 64 11.73 -15.88 -5.16
N TYR A 65 10.94 -14.82 -5.04
CA TYR A 65 11.38 -13.59 -4.39
C TYR A 65 11.11 -13.59 -2.88
N GLY A 66 10.19 -14.42 -2.42
CA GLY A 66 9.86 -14.55 -1.00
C GLY A 66 8.38 -14.79 -0.76
N VAL A 67 7.94 -14.41 0.42
CA VAL A 67 6.56 -14.60 0.88
C VAL A 67 5.82 -13.28 0.81
N TYR A 68 4.63 -13.28 0.18
CA TYR A 68 3.78 -12.09 0.07
C TYR A 68 2.72 -12.10 1.16
N TYR A 69 2.47 -10.93 1.72
CA TYR A 69 1.47 -10.71 2.76
C TYR A 69 0.48 -9.65 2.33
N ARG A 70 -0.79 -9.84 2.71
CA ARG A 70 -1.85 -8.85 2.54
C ARG A 70 -2.11 -8.15 3.86
N VAL A 71 -2.27 -6.83 3.82
CA VAL A 71 -2.72 -6.06 4.98
C VAL A 71 -3.90 -5.19 4.53
N LYS A 72 -5.07 -5.48 5.05
CA LYS A 72 -6.28 -4.69 4.80
C LYS A 72 -6.33 -3.52 5.77
N GLY A 73 -6.79 -2.39 5.31
CA GLY A 73 -6.93 -1.24 6.19
C GLY A 73 -7.50 -0.02 5.49
N LEU A 74 -7.48 1.08 6.22
CA LEU A 74 -7.93 2.36 5.73
C LEU A 74 -6.72 3.27 5.52
N LEU A 75 -6.68 3.93 4.35
CA LEU A 75 -5.73 4.99 4.06
C LEU A 75 -6.39 6.32 4.41
N PRO A 76 -6.01 6.97 5.50
CA PRO A 76 -6.59 8.26 5.84
C PRO A 76 -6.00 9.35 4.94
N GLY A 77 -6.86 9.97 4.14
CA GLY A 77 -6.45 11.00 3.21
C GLY A 77 -6.41 12.39 3.82
N PRO A 78 -5.62 13.31 3.22
CA PRO A 78 -5.51 14.67 3.72
C PRO A 78 -6.81 15.46 3.67
N ASN A 79 -7.78 15.04 2.84
CA ASN A 79 -9.08 15.70 2.77
C ASN A 79 -10.14 15.11 3.73
N GLY A 80 -9.73 14.21 4.63
CA GLY A 80 -10.62 13.58 5.59
C GLY A 80 -11.34 12.33 5.09
N ILE A 81 -11.17 11.97 3.82
CA ILE A 81 -11.72 10.73 3.26
C ILE A 81 -10.73 9.60 3.49
N SER A 82 -11.20 8.48 4.04
CA SER A 82 -10.39 7.27 4.19
C SER A 82 -10.76 6.27 3.11
N LEU A 83 -9.75 5.72 2.45
CA LEU A 83 -9.94 4.73 1.39
C LEU A 83 -9.72 3.33 1.92
N LYS A 84 -10.64 2.42 1.61
CA LYS A 84 -10.46 1.00 1.93
C LYS A 84 -9.50 0.36 0.94
N VAL A 85 -8.42 -0.21 1.43
CA VAL A 85 -7.37 -0.79 0.59
C VAL A 85 -6.95 -2.16 1.10
N ILE A 86 -6.36 -2.93 0.18
CA ILE A 86 -5.56 -4.11 0.50
C ILE A 86 -4.15 -3.78 0.03
N THR A 87 -3.20 -3.74 0.97
CA THR A 87 -1.80 -3.50 0.64
C THR A 87 -1.06 -4.82 0.56
N ILE A 88 -0.11 -4.93 -0.38
CA ILE A 88 0.66 -6.15 -0.60
C ILE A 88 2.12 -5.87 -0.26
N TRP A 89 2.71 -6.74 0.54
CA TRP A 89 4.08 -6.61 1.03
C TRP A 89 4.84 -7.90 0.77
N LEU A 90 6.10 -7.78 0.41
CA LEU A 90 6.98 -8.92 0.17
C LEU A 90 7.99 -9.05 1.30
N HIS A 91 8.02 -10.23 1.94
CA HIS A 91 9.12 -10.61 2.84
C HIS A 91 10.20 -11.25 1.96
N ARG A 92 11.23 -10.49 1.67
CA ARG A 92 12.25 -10.82 0.69
C ARG A 92 13.12 -11.98 1.16
N SER A 93 13.27 -13.00 0.32
CA SER A 93 14.11 -14.15 0.68
C SER A 93 15.60 -13.82 0.68
N ILE A 94 16.01 -12.83 -0.13
CA ILE A 94 17.43 -12.50 -0.29
C ILE A 94 18.04 -11.85 0.97
N ASP A 95 17.27 -11.01 1.69
CA ASP A 95 17.81 -10.25 2.82
C ASP A 95 16.84 -10.19 4.02
N GLN A 96 15.70 -10.88 3.94
CA GLN A 96 14.68 -10.94 4.99
C GLN A 96 14.02 -9.59 5.30
N GLN A 97 14.18 -8.60 4.42
CA GLN A 97 13.50 -7.31 4.59
C GLN A 97 12.08 -7.37 4.03
N PHE A 98 11.18 -6.57 4.59
CA PHE A 98 9.83 -6.39 4.07
C PHE A 98 9.82 -5.18 3.14
N GLN A 99 9.10 -5.31 2.02
CA GLN A 99 9.03 -4.26 1.01
C GLN A 99 7.59 -4.11 0.50
N PHE A 100 7.14 -2.87 0.38
CA PHE A 100 5.86 -2.56 -0.23
C PHE A 100 5.88 -2.92 -1.72
N ILE A 101 4.84 -3.63 -2.18
CA ILE A 101 4.72 -4.03 -3.60
C ILE A 101 3.65 -3.19 -4.28
N THR A 102 2.43 -3.21 -3.78
CA THR A 102 1.32 -2.47 -4.38
C THR A 102 0.16 -2.37 -3.40
N LEU A 103 -0.87 -1.63 -3.81
CA LEU A 103 -2.16 -1.64 -3.14
C LEU A 103 -3.26 -1.76 -4.19
N VAL A 104 -4.41 -2.24 -3.75
CA VAL A 104 -5.60 -2.29 -4.57
C VAL A 104 -6.80 -1.80 -3.73
N PRO A 105 -7.83 -1.25 -4.39
CA PRO A 105 -9.05 -0.90 -3.66
C PRO A 105 -9.65 -2.16 -3.04
N ASN A 106 -10.09 -2.05 -1.79
CA ASN A 106 -10.80 -3.15 -1.14
C ASN A 106 -12.29 -2.99 -1.44
N LYS A 107 -12.81 -3.85 -2.31
CA LYS A 107 -14.21 -3.82 -2.74
C LYS A 107 -15.09 -4.77 -1.94
N GLU A 108 -14.58 -5.32 -0.84
CA GLU A 108 -15.37 -6.17 0.02
C GLU A 108 -16.55 -5.37 0.59
N LYS A 109 -17.75 -5.96 0.49
CA LYS A 109 -18.92 -5.37 1.12
C LYS A 109 -18.90 -5.74 2.59
N THR A 110 -18.90 -4.72 3.44
CA THR A 110 -19.18 -4.95 4.86
C THR A 110 -20.69 -5.07 5.03
N ALA A 111 -21.09 -6.18 5.56
CA ALA A 111 -22.49 -6.36 5.90
C ALA A 111 -22.87 -5.45 7.05
#